data_d10259b63137c315465510c67e3e6ef1
#
_entry.id   d10259b63137c315465510c67e3e6ef1
#
_cell.length_a   1.000
_cell.length_b   1.000
_cell.length_c   1.000
_cell.angle_alpha   90.00
_cell.angle_beta   90.00
_cell.angle_gamma   90.00
#
_symmetry.space_group_name_H-M   'P 1'
#
loop_
_entity.id
_entity.type
_entity.pdbx_description
1 polymer ?
#
loop_
_entity_poly.entity_id
_entity_poly.type
_entity_poly.pdbx_seq_one_letter_code
_entity_poly.pdbx_strand_id
1 'polypeptide(L)'
;DSDPALPLDQSKAQGVADSMTALTALRELSDDADVASMGFDTPTYELSLKTADTEWTLTVGSKNSITNNWYARLSADGPVYTLDSSALSGICKTAKQLYAAQSITDIDVDDVTKMVVQTANGGTLSFVQNDSTWTLTDDAEYNLNQDIVKKMASTICDLKTKWSVTEPQA
;
A
#
# COMPACT_ATOMS: atom_id res chain seq x y z
N ASP A 1 -7.38 2.11 14.68
CA ASP A 1 -8.04 3.40 14.44
C ASP A 1 -7.85 3.76 12.98
N SER A 2 -8.92 3.60 12.20
CA SER A 2 -8.94 4.04 10.82
C SER A 2 -9.29 5.53 10.80
N ASP A 3 -8.36 6.36 10.37
CA ASP A 3 -8.67 7.75 10.04
C ASP A 3 -9.57 7.74 8.80
N PRO A 4 -10.86 8.11 8.91
CA PRO A 4 -11.81 8.07 7.79
C PRO A 4 -11.46 9.09 6.69
N ALA A 5 -10.53 10.00 6.95
CA ALA A 5 -10.05 10.98 5.99
C ALA A 5 -8.87 10.44 5.12
N LEU A 6 -8.28 9.30 5.48
CA LEU A 6 -7.20 8.73 4.68
C LEU A 6 -7.74 8.07 3.41
N PRO A 7 -7.30 8.50 2.22
CA PRO A 7 -7.71 7.87 0.98
C PRO A 7 -7.20 6.43 0.91
N LEU A 8 -8.14 5.50 0.75
CA LEU A 8 -7.89 4.07 0.67
C LEU A 8 -7.73 3.64 -0.79
N ASP A 9 -6.65 2.91 -1.07
CA ASP A 9 -6.46 2.22 -2.35
C ASP A 9 -7.40 1.02 -2.41
N GLN A 10 -8.45 1.14 -3.21
CA GLN A 10 -9.51 0.12 -3.31
C GLN A 10 -8.98 -1.22 -3.81
N SER A 11 -8.00 -1.21 -4.72
CA SER A 11 -7.40 -2.44 -5.23
C SER A 11 -6.62 -3.18 -4.14
N LYS A 12 -5.89 -2.44 -3.31
CA LYS A 12 -5.15 -3.03 -2.17
C LYS A 12 -6.12 -3.53 -1.09
N ALA A 13 -7.19 -2.79 -0.82
CA ALA A 13 -8.22 -3.21 0.12
C ALA A 13 -8.94 -4.48 -0.36
N GLN A 14 -9.28 -4.55 -1.66
CA GLN A 14 -9.83 -5.77 -2.25
C GLN A 14 -8.85 -6.94 -2.13
N GLY A 15 -7.55 -6.73 -2.37
CA GLY A 15 -6.53 -7.76 -2.21
C GLY A 15 -6.42 -8.31 -0.78
N VAL A 16 -6.73 -7.52 0.25
CA VAL A 16 -6.86 -8.00 1.64
C VAL A 16 -8.06 -8.93 1.78
N ALA A 17 -9.23 -8.53 1.27
CA ALA A 17 -10.43 -9.36 1.32
C ALA A 17 -10.24 -10.68 0.55
N ASP A 18 -9.65 -10.64 -0.64
CA ASP A 18 -9.34 -11.83 -1.43
C ASP A 18 -8.37 -12.76 -0.69
N SER A 19 -7.36 -12.19 -0.02
CA SER A 19 -6.41 -12.98 0.78
C SER A 19 -7.08 -13.64 1.99
N MET A 20 -8.07 -12.99 2.61
CA MET A 20 -8.84 -13.58 3.71
C MET A 20 -9.71 -14.74 3.24
N THR A 21 -10.37 -14.61 2.09
CA THR A 21 -11.23 -15.65 1.54
C THR A 21 -10.46 -16.83 0.96
N ALA A 22 -9.21 -16.62 0.52
CA ALA A 22 -8.33 -17.65 -0.01
C ALA A 22 -7.42 -18.30 1.05
N LEU A 23 -7.59 -17.95 2.33
CA LEU A 23 -6.75 -18.49 3.40
C LEU A 23 -6.94 -19.99 3.53
N THR A 24 -5.82 -20.73 3.51
CA THR A 24 -5.83 -22.19 3.56
C THR A 24 -5.01 -22.68 4.74
N ALA A 25 -5.58 -23.61 5.50
CA ALA A 25 -4.86 -24.31 6.56
C ALA A 25 -3.88 -25.34 5.99
N LEU A 26 -2.70 -25.47 6.58
CA LEU A 26 -1.75 -26.53 6.27
C LEU A 26 -2.21 -27.87 6.81
N ARG A 27 -2.74 -27.86 8.02
CA ARG A 27 -3.30 -29.04 8.68
C ARG A 27 -4.19 -28.64 9.85
N GLU A 28 -5.05 -29.55 10.24
CA GLU A 28 -5.76 -29.57 11.52
C GLU A 28 -4.93 -30.32 12.56
N LEU A 29 -4.93 -29.84 13.79
CA LEU A 29 -4.26 -30.51 14.89
C LEU A 29 -5.21 -31.53 15.54
N SER A 30 -4.64 -32.55 16.16
CA SER A 30 -5.41 -33.55 16.89
C SER A 30 -6.04 -32.96 18.18
N ASP A 31 -7.11 -33.59 18.66
CA ASP A 31 -7.89 -33.16 19.83
C ASP A 31 -7.05 -33.16 21.14
N ASP A 32 -5.96 -33.91 21.19
CA ASP A 32 -5.03 -34.01 22.32
C ASP A 32 -3.93 -32.94 22.31
N ALA A 33 -3.96 -31.99 21.38
CA ALA A 33 -2.99 -30.90 21.31
C ALA A 33 -3.11 -29.97 22.52
N ASP A 34 -1.99 -29.52 23.08
CA ASP A 34 -1.93 -28.56 24.16
C ASP A 34 -2.31 -27.14 23.68
N VAL A 35 -3.61 -26.86 23.61
CA VAL A 35 -4.15 -25.60 23.11
C VAL A 35 -3.77 -24.42 24.00
N ALA A 36 -3.57 -24.64 25.32
CA ALA A 36 -3.20 -23.58 26.26
C ALA A 36 -1.86 -22.91 25.92
N SER A 37 -0.94 -23.65 25.33
CA SER A 37 0.38 -23.15 24.92
C SER A 37 0.36 -22.39 23.58
N MET A 38 -0.76 -22.36 22.87
CA MET A 38 -0.83 -21.81 21.50
C MET A 38 -1.19 -20.33 21.44
N GLY A 39 -1.36 -19.66 22.60
CA GLY A 39 -1.49 -18.21 22.68
C GLY A 39 -2.87 -17.65 22.30
N PHE A 40 -3.94 -18.44 22.42
CA PHE A 40 -5.30 -17.98 22.10
C PHE A 40 -5.91 -17.11 23.21
N ASP A 41 -5.38 -17.15 24.43
CA ASP A 41 -5.81 -16.26 25.53
C ASP A 41 -5.36 -14.80 25.31
N THR A 42 -4.29 -14.63 24.55
CA THR A 42 -3.78 -13.32 24.10
C THR A 42 -3.43 -13.41 22.62
N PRO A 43 -4.45 -13.39 21.74
CA PRO A 43 -4.24 -13.65 20.33
C PRO A 43 -3.35 -12.58 19.68
N THR A 44 -2.50 -13.02 18.76
CA THR A 44 -1.67 -12.10 17.98
C THR A 44 -2.50 -11.31 16.97
N TYR A 45 -3.53 -11.96 16.39
CA TYR A 45 -4.49 -11.33 15.48
C TYR A 45 -5.89 -11.90 15.70
N GLU A 46 -6.87 -11.04 15.49
CA GLU A 46 -8.28 -11.42 15.31
C GLU A 46 -8.73 -10.87 13.95
N LEU A 47 -9.13 -11.76 13.06
CA LEU A 47 -9.54 -11.43 11.70
C LEU A 47 -11.02 -11.72 11.56
N SER A 48 -11.84 -10.68 11.34
CA SER A 48 -13.27 -10.84 11.15
C SER A 48 -13.65 -10.57 9.71
N LEU A 49 -14.50 -11.42 9.16
CA LEU A 49 -15.11 -11.24 7.85
C LEU A 49 -16.62 -11.30 7.98
N LYS A 50 -17.28 -10.29 7.45
CA LYS A 50 -18.73 -10.17 7.47
C LYS A 50 -19.28 -10.06 6.04
N THR A 51 -20.25 -10.88 5.73
CA THR A 51 -21.08 -10.80 4.53
C THR A 51 -22.49 -10.37 4.92
N ALA A 52 -23.41 -10.29 3.96
CA ALA A 52 -24.82 -10.02 4.25
C ALA A 52 -25.44 -11.05 5.20
N ASP A 53 -25.04 -12.33 5.05
CA ASP A 53 -25.69 -13.46 5.69
C ASP A 53 -24.85 -14.14 6.77
N THR A 54 -23.55 -13.87 6.82
CA THR A 54 -22.60 -14.62 7.67
C THR A 54 -21.51 -13.70 8.22
N GLU A 55 -21.15 -13.95 9.45
CA GLU A 55 -19.98 -13.33 10.09
C GLU A 55 -19.14 -14.44 10.71
N TRP A 56 -17.84 -14.44 10.50
CA TRP A 56 -16.90 -15.33 11.14
C TRP A 56 -15.65 -14.59 11.58
N THR A 57 -15.04 -15.11 12.63
CA THR A 57 -13.79 -14.58 13.18
C THR A 57 -12.75 -15.69 13.24
N LEU A 58 -11.58 -15.42 12.69
CA LEU A 58 -10.40 -16.27 12.82
C LEU A 58 -9.52 -15.70 13.94
N THR A 59 -9.36 -16.44 15.02
CA THR A 59 -8.42 -16.12 16.09
C THR A 59 -7.07 -16.75 15.76
N VAL A 60 -6.02 -15.93 15.68
CA VAL A 60 -4.65 -16.37 15.44
C VAL A 60 -3.83 -16.20 16.71
N GLY A 61 -3.34 -17.31 17.22
CA GLY A 61 -2.52 -17.36 18.42
C GLY A 61 -1.03 -17.07 18.16
N SER A 62 -0.17 -17.81 18.80
CA SER A 62 1.29 -17.71 18.66
C SER A 62 1.79 -18.49 17.44
N LYS A 63 3.07 -18.29 17.12
CA LYS A 63 3.79 -19.16 16.17
C LYS A 63 4.35 -20.38 16.89
N ASN A 64 4.31 -21.51 16.22
CA ASN A 64 5.06 -22.68 16.62
C ASN A 64 6.57 -22.40 16.57
N SER A 65 7.28 -22.64 17.66
CA SER A 65 8.71 -22.32 17.76
C SER A 65 9.64 -23.15 16.85
N ILE A 66 9.16 -24.29 16.37
CA ILE A 66 9.92 -25.19 15.53
C ILE A 66 9.61 -24.96 14.05
N THR A 67 8.32 -24.94 13.70
CA THR A 67 7.87 -24.84 12.30
C THR A 67 7.68 -23.41 11.83
N ASN A 68 7.62 -22.46 12.75
CA ASN A 68 7.30 -21.04 12.52
C ASN A 68 5.90 -20.80 11.91
N ASN A 69 5.04 -21.81 11.89
CA ASN A 69 3.65 -21.69 11.43
C ASN A 69 2.77 -21.09 12.52
N TRP A 70 1.71 -20.38 12.12
CA TRP A 70 0.74 -19.83 13.02
C TRP A 70 -0.27 -20.87 13.48
N TYR A 71 -0.70 -20.80 14.74
CA TYR A 71 -1.89 -21.49 15.22
C TYR A 71 -3.12 -20.62 14.99
N ALA A 72 -4.20 -21.19 14.52
CA ALA A 72 -5.45 -20.47 14.26
C ALA A 72 -6.68 -21.32 14.55
N ARG A 73 -7.79 -20.68 14.94
CA ARG A 73 -9.09 -21.35 15.14
C ARG A 73 -10.25 -20.41 14.77
N LEU A 74 -11.37 -20.97 14.34
CA LEU A 74 -12.60 -20.23 13.98
C LEU A 74 -13.56 -20.04 15.14
N SER A 75 -13.45 -20.84 16.20
CA SER A 75 -14.26 -20.74 17.41
C SER A 75 -13.45 -21.17 18.63
N ALA A 76 -13.90 -20.76 19.82
CA ALA A 76 -13.19 -21.07 21.07
C ALA A 76 -13.03 -22.58 21.31
N ASP A 77 -14.06 -23.35 20.99
CA ASP A 77 -14.11 -24.81 21.20
C ASP A 77 -13.93 -25.59 19.88
N GLY A 78 -13.55 -24.89 18.81
CA GLY A 78 -13.36 -25.52 17.49
C GLY A 78 -11.96 -26.09 17.30
N PRO A 79 -11.75 -26.82 16.22
CA PRO A 79 -10.45 -27.40 15.87
C PRO A 79 -9.41 -26.31 15.68
N VAL A 80 -8.17 -26.66 16.02
CA VAL A 80 -7.01 -25.80 15.81
C VAL A 80 -6.34 -26.17 14.49
N TYR A 81 -6.04 -25.15 13.72
CA TYR A 81 -5.35 -25.27 12.44
C TYR A 81 -3.95 -24.67 12.52
N THR A 82 -3.07 -25.09 11.63
CA THR A 82 -1.82 -24.41 11.38
C THR A 82 -1.86 -23.69 10.04
N LEU A 83 -1.39 -22.43 10.03
CA LEU A 83 -1.26 -21.63 8.82
C LEU A 83 0.23 -21.44 8.51
N ASP A 84 0.56 -21.31 7.24
CA ASP A 84 1.93 -20.96 6.83
C ASP A 84 2.40 -19.65 7.47
N SER A 85 3.68 -19.55 7.73
CA SER A 85 4.30 -18.36 8.36
C SER A 85 4.03 -17.05 7.61
N SER A 86 3.82 -17.12 6.30
CA SER A 86 3.55 -15.99 5.40
C SER A 86 2.06 -15.75 5.14
N ALA A 87 1.16 -16.64 5.58
CA ALA A 87 -0.27 -16.62 5.27
C ALA A 87 -0.95 -15.28 5.59
N LEU A 88 -0.51 -14.62 6.68
CA LEU A 88 -1.08 -13.34 7.11
C LEU A 88 -0.48 -12.12 6.42
N SER A 89 0.56 -12.28 5.63
CA SER A 89 1.27 -11.16 4.98
C SER A 89 0.41 -10.40 3.97
N GLY A 90 -0.55 -11.07 3.34
CA GLY A 90 -1.55 -10.47 2.43
C GLY A 90 -2.65 -9.72 3.18
N ILE A 91 -2.92 -10.09 4.44
CA ILE A 91 -4.09 -9.68 5.22
C ILE A 91 -3.71 -8.56 6.21
N CYS A 92 -2.68 -8.79 7.02
CA CYS A 92 -2.27 -7.86 8.07
C CYS A 92 -1.48 -6.68 7.49
N LYS A 93 -2.19 -5.73 6.89
CA LYS A 93 -1.64 -4.51 6.29
C LYS A 93 -1.79 -3.33 7.23
N THR A 94 -0.81 -2.45 7.23
CA THR A 94 -0.91 -1.14 7.89
C THR A 94 -1.70 -0.17 7.03
N ALA A 95 -2.28 0.88 7.65
CA ALA A 95 -2.96 1.95 6.92
C ALA A 95 -2.07 2.56 5.83
N LYS A 96 -0.78 2.73 6.10
CA LYS A 96 0.20 3.23 5.12
C LYS A 96 0.35 2.33 3.89
N GLN A 97 0.26 1.01 4.05
CA GLN A 97 0.32 0.06 2.94
C GLN A 97 -0.95 0.07 2.09
N LEU A 98 -2.08 0.47 2.68
CA LEU A 98 -3.38 0.58 2.02
C LEU A 98 -3.66 1.99 1.48
N TYR A 99 -2.75 2.93 1.69
CA TYR A 99 -2.93 4.31 1.25
C TYR A 99 -2.94 4.41 -0.28
N ALA A 100 -3.88 5.20 -0.80
CA ALA A 100 -3.94 5.59 -2.20
C ALA A 100 -3.15 6.89 -2.40
N ALA A 101 -2.05 6.81 -3.13
CA ALA A 101 -1.26 7.99 -3.45
C ALA A 101 -2.12 9.04 -4.17
N GLN A 102 -2.13 10.26 -3.66
CA GLN A 102 -2.87 11.38 -4.26
C GLN A 102 -1.98 12.18 -5.18
N SER A 103 -2.49 12.58 -6.33
CA SER A 103 -1.79 13.52 -7.21
C SER A 103 -1.63 14.86 -6.49
N ILE A 104 -0.43 15.45 -6.55
CA ILE A 104 -0.15 16.79 -6.01
C ILE A 104 -0.53 17.84 -7.04
N THR A 105 -0.37 17.49 -8.32
CA THR A 105 -0.73 18.33 -9.46
C THR A 105 -1.86 17.66 -10.22
N ASP A 106 -2.81 18.43 -10.71
CA ASP A 106 -3.88 17.96 -11.60
C ASP A 106 -3.64 18.56 -12.99
N ILE A 107 -2.40 18.41 -13.47
CA ILE A 107 -1.94 18.96 -14.74
C ILE A 107 -1.65 17.79 -15.67
N ASP A 108 -2.32 17.80 -16.84
CA ASP A 108 -1.95 16.89 -17.93
C ASP A 108 -0.62 17.35 -18.55
N VAL A 109 0.32 16.45 -18.73
CA VAL A 109 1.62 16.76 -19.32
C VAL A 109 1.49 17.32 -20.74
N ASP A 110 0.45 16.95 -21.46
CA ASP A 110 0.19 17.41 -22.82
C ASP A 110 -0.26 18.88 -22.86
N ASP A 111 -0.78 19.41 -21.74
CA ASP A 111 -1.18 20.81 -21.57
C ASP A 111 -0.02 21.72 -21.14
N VAL A 112 1.15 21.16 -20.83
CA VAL A 112 2.30 21.95 -20.36
C VAL A 112 2.97 22.67 -21.51
N THR A 113 2.86 23.99 -21.55
CA THR A 113 3.48 24.83 -22.58
C THR A 113 4.78 25.49 -22.14
N LYS A 114 5.05 25.54 -20.84
CA LYS A 114 6.24 26.15 -20.25
C LYS A 114 6.69 25.47 -18.99
N MET A 115 8.00 25.33 -18.83
CA MET A 115 8.62 24.81 -17.61
C MET A 115 9.80 25.71 -17.22
N VAL A 116 9.92 26.03 -15.95
CA VAL A 116 11.05 26.79 -15.39
C VAL A 116 11.69 25.99 -14.28
N VAL A 117 13.00 25.78 -14.36
CA VAL A 117 13.79 25.11 -13.33
C VAL A 117 14.77 26.11 -12.77
N GLN A 118 14.65 26.43 -11.48
CA GLN A 118 15.54 27.31 -10.76
C GLN A 118 16.34 26.52 -9.73
N THR A 119 17.65 26.65 -9.77
CA THR A 119 18.54 26.01 -8.80
C THR A 119 18.87 26.95 -7.62
N ALA A 120 19.16 26.36 -6.47
CA ALA A 120 19.53 27.13 -5.28
C ALA A 120 20.76 28.05 -5.49
N ASN A 121 21.62 27.74 -6.44
CA ASN A 121 22.81 28.52 -6.79
C ASN A 121 22.53 29.64 -7.81
N GLY A 122 21.25 29.93 -8.09
CA GLY A 122 20.83 31.04 -8.96
C GLY A 122 20.79 30.73 -10.45
N GLY A 123 21.07 29.50 -10.88
CA GLY A 123 20.86 29.09 -12.27
C GLY A 123 19.37 28.89 -12.55
N THR A 124 18.90 29.48 -13.67
CA THR A 124 17.52 29.32 -14.13
C THR A 124 17.55 28.77 -15.56
N LEU A 125 16.78 27.71 -15.79
CA LEU A 125 16.51 27.18 -17.12
C LEU A 125 15.04 27.35 -17.41
N SER A 126 14.70 27.95 -18.55
CA SER A 126 13.34 28.22 -18.98
C SER A 126 13.09 27.51 -20.30
N PHE A 127 12.11 26.64 -20.32
CA PHE A 127 11.74 25.83 -21.49
C PHE A 127 10.35 26.25 -21.98
N VAL A 128 10.17 26.31 -23.27
CA VAL A 128 8.88 26.56 -23.94
C VAL A 128 8.61 25.44 -24.92
N GLN A 129 7.37 24.97 -24.96
CA GLN A 129 6.93 23.97 -25.92
C GLN A 129 6.10 24.61 -27.03
N ASN A 130 6.48 24.37 -28.26
CA ASN A 130 5.73 24.72 -29.46
C ASN A 130 5.60 23.48 -30.34
N ASP A 131 4.39 23.15 -30.78
CA ASP A 131 4.11 21.99 -31.62
C ASP A 131 4.82 20.71 -31.17
N SER A 132 4.71 20.39 -29.86
CA SER A 132 5.34 19.23 -29.20
C SER A 132 6.87 19.23 -29.20
N THR A 133 7.51 20.34 -29.50
CA THR A 133 8.96 20.51 -29.44
C THR A 133 9.35 21.51 -28.36
N TRP A 134 10.24 21.10 -27.50
CA TRP A 134 10.79 21.94 -26.44
C TRP A 134 12.02 22.72 -26.90
N THR A 135 12.08 24.00 -26.57
CA THR A 135 13.22 24.87 -26.79
C THR A 135 13.58 25.62 -25.52
N LEU A 136 14.82 26.11 -25.40
CA LEU A 136 15.17 27.06 -24.35
C LEU A 136 14.63 28.45 -24.72
N THR A 137 14.11 29.18 -23.73
CA THR A 137 13.61 30.53 -23.95
C THR A 137 14.72 31.49 -24.39
N ASP A 138 15.94 31.32 -23.83
CA ASP A 138 17.08 32.21 -24.04
C ASP A 138 17.94 31.80 -25.25
N ASP A 139 17.80 30.55 -25.74
CA ASP A 139 18.51 30.00 -26.89
C ASP A 139 17.67 28.96 -27.60
N ALA A 140 16.83 29.38 -28.50
CA ALA A 140 15.92 28.49 -29.25
C ALA A 140 16.63 27.53 -30.19
N GLU A 141 17.90 27.82 -30.59
CA GLU A 141 18.71 26.98 -31.49
C GLU A 141 19.50 25.90 -30.73
N TYR A 142 19.51 25.97 -29.38
CA TYR A 142 20.19 24.97 -28.57
C TYR A 142 19.57 23.57 -28.78
N ASN A 143 20.39 22.61 -29.14
CA ASN A 143 19.93 21.25 -29.40
C ASN A 143 19.59 20.48 -28.12
N LEU A 144 18.34 20.59 -27.70
CA LEU A 144 17.83 19.90 -26.52
C LEU A 144 17.56 18.42 -26.81
N ASN A 145 17.91 17.57 -25.84
CA ASN A 145 17.40 16.20 -25.83
C ASN A 145 15.92 16.21 -25.42
N GLN A 146 15.04 16.06 -26.41
CA GLN A 146 13.60 16.16 -26.26
C GLN A 146 13.04 15.13 -25.27
N ASP A 147 13.58 13.90 -25.24
CA ASP A 147 13.12 12.83 -24.34
C ASP A 147 13.42 13.19 -22.88
N ILE A 148 14.56 13.79 -22.61
CA ILE A 148 14.92 14.25 -21.26
C ILE A 148 13.98 15.36 -20.81
N VAL A 149 13.72 16.37 -21.65
CA VAL A 149 12.86 17.50 -21.30
C VAL A 149 11.41 17.05 -21.09
N LYS A 150 10.89 16.18 -21.96
CA LYS A 150 9.56 15.56 -21.78
C LYS A 150 9.47 14.77 -20.49
N LYS A 151 10.51 14.00 -20.15
CA LYS A 151 10.56 13.27 -18.88
C LYS A 151 10.62 14.19 -17.66
N MET A 152 11.27 15.33 -17.74
CA MET A 152 11.25 16.34 -16.67
C MET A 152 9.83 16.88 -16.46
N ALA A 153 9.12 17.25 -17.53
CA ALA A 153 7.75 17.73 -17.45
C ALA A 153 6.81 16.65 -16.85
N SER A 154 6.85 15.42 -17.37
CA SER A 154 6.02 14.33 -16.84
C SER A 154 6.34 14.02 -15.39
N THR A 155 7.59 14.08 -14.96
CA THR A 155 7.97 13.85 -13.56
C THR A 155 7.32 14.88 -12.62
N ILE A 156 7.20 16.14 -13.05
CA ILE A 156 6.56 17.21 -12.26
C ILE A 156 5.03 16.98 -12.24
N CYS A 157 4.44 16.65 -13.38
CA CYS A 157 3.00 16.39 -13.47
C CYS A 157 2.58 15.13 -12.70
N ASP A 158 3.43 14.11 -12.66
CA ASP A 158 3.18 12.83 -11.96
C ASP A 158 3.52 12.84 -10.48
N LEU A 159 3.81 14.00 -9.89
CA LEU A 159 4.09 14.09 -8.45
C LEU A 159 2.89 13.62 -7.63
N LYS A 160 3.15 12.64 -6.76
CA LYS A 160 2.14 12.05 -5.88
C LYS A 160 2.60 12.02 -4.43
N THR A 161 1.62 12.12 -3.54
CA THR A 161 1.88 11.89 -2.12
C THR A 161 2.26 10.43 -1.90
N LYS A 162 3.27 10.20 -1.09
CA LYS A 162 3.63 8.83 -0.64
C LYS A 162 2.88 8.44 0.62
N TRP A 163 2.55 9.42 1.44
CA TRP A 163 1.80 9.32 2.67
C TRP A 163 1.30 10.71 3.08
N SER A 164 0.13 10.82 3.67
CA SER A 164 -0.32 12.08 4.28
C SER A 164 -0.22 11.99 5.80
N VAL A 165 0.14 13.09 6.42
CA VAL A 165 0.10 13.26 7.88
C VAL A 165 -1.07 14.18 8.18
N THR A 166 -2.04 13.68 8.93
CA THR A 166 -3.28 14.41 9.26
C THR A 166 -3.10 15.42 10.39
N GLU A 167 -1.99 15.30 11.15
CA GLU A 167 -1.66 16.28 12.19
C GLU A 167 -0.27 16.88 11.92
N PRO A 168 -0.12 18.23 12.04
CA PRO A 168 1.19 18.84 12.01
C PRO A 168 1.96 18.32 13.23
N GLN A 169 3.11 17.71 12.98
CA GLN A 169 4.04 17.38 14.05
C GLN A 169 4.60 18.70 14.61
N ALA A 170 4.34 18.95 15.89
CA ALA A 170 4.89 20.09 16.62
C ALA A 170 6.39 19.91 16.85
#